data_9e3b86e25c72a5a6bdab699c2a0648e7
#
_entry.id   9e3b86e25c72a5a6bdab699c2a0648e7
#
_cell.length_a   1.000
_cell.length_b   1.000
_cell.length_c   1.000
_cell.angle_alpha   90.00
_cell.angle_beta   90.00
_cell.angle_gamma   90.00
#
_symmetry.space_group_name_H-M   'P 1'
#
loop_
_entity.id
_entity.type
_entity.pdbx_description
1 polymer ?
#
loop_
_entity_poly.entity_id
_entity_poly.type
_entity_poly.pdbx_seq_one_letter_code
_entity_poly.pdbx_strand_id
1 'polypeptide(L)'
;MRHATLSRRKFLSLAGVAGAGLSLAACNPKASPPTPTLPGMDMPTPAGQSADDMDAMHKAGVDTFVANAGKDATFWRQPMEYQTVDGFKVFELTCTEAKWNVTPEQAVEAMLYNGMVPGPEIRATEGDRVRVICHNQMTQSTAIHFHGVLVPNNMDGVPYITQDPIKPGGSFTYEFTARNPGSHMYHSHHNAAEQVTKGLMGAFIIEPQNKSDEPRVDADYVMVLNDSGIGLTINGKGFPYTQPIIAQLGQTIRVRYMNEGLLIHPMHLHGLPQQVIAKDGWPLPQPFRCDTINVAPGERWDVMVKCDEPGVWAYHCHILNHAESANGMFGMVTALIIQ
;
A
#
# COMPACT_ATOMS: atom_id res chain seq x y z
N MET A 1 22.72 -19.39 41.29
CA MET A 1 23.13 -18.02 40.96
C MET A 1 21.97 -17.09 41.31
N ARG A 2 22.21 -16.14 42.23
CA ARG A 2 21.15 -15.26 42.75
C ARG A 2 20.99 -14.07 41.81
N HIS A 3 19.83 -13.89 41.19
CA HIS A 3 19.50 -12.72 40.41
C HIS A 3 19.31 -11.51 41.35
N ALA A 4 20.18 -10.51 41.17
CA ALA A 4 20.07 -9.24 41.89
C ALA A 4 19.06 -8.33 41.14
N THR A 5 17.89 -8.10 41.75
CA THR A 5 16.90 -7.12 41.28
C THR A 5 17.34 -5.72 41.68
N LEU A 6 17.59 -4.86 40.71
CA LEU A 6 17.86 -3.43 40.90
C LEU A 6 16.56 -2.71 41.29
N SER A 7 16.52 -2.10 42.49
CA SER A 7 15.35 -1.32 42.91
C SER A 7 15.31 0.05 42.27
N ARG A 8 14.09 0.60 42.03
CA ARG A 8 13.85 1.94 41.44
C ARG A 8 14.60 3.09 42.15
N ARG A 9 14.92 2.96 43.44
CA ARG A 9 15.70 3.95 44.19
C ARG A 9 17.18 3.99 43.79
N LYS A 10 17.78 2.87 43.38
CA LYS A 10 19.18 2.83 42.92
C LYS A 10 19.35 3.36 41.48
N PHE A 11 18.30 3.34 40.65
CA PHE A 11 18.31 3.93 39.31
C PHE A 11 18.31 5.45 39.37
N LEU A 12 17.58 6.06 40.30
CA LEU A 12 17.49 7.52 40.45
C LEU A 12 18.72 8.15 41.11
N SER A 13 19.53 7.39 41.86
CA SER A 13 20.76 7.91 42.50
C SER A 13 21.98 7.93 41.56
N LEU A 14 21.95 7.26 40.42
CA LEU A 14 23.02 7.32 39.40
C LEU A 14 22.87 8.48 38.39
N ALA A 15 21.70 9.14 38.34
CA ALA A 15 21.45 10.27 37.46
C ALA A 15 21.81 11.64 38.11
N GLY A 16 22.29 11.67 39.34
CA GLY A 16 22.48 12.89 40.13
C GLY A 16 23.90 13.45 40.25
N VAL A 17 24.91 12.87 39.62
CA VAL A 17 26.34 13.29 39.85
C VAL A 17 27.05 13.80 38.56
N ALA A 18 26.34 14.21 37.52
CA ALA A 18 26.95 14.79 36.33
C ALA A 18 26.47 16.23 36.06
N GLY A 19 26.39 17.07 37.08
CA GLY A 19 25.87 18.40 36.95
C GLY A 19 26.63 19.45 37.75
N ALA A 20 27.95 19.63 37.54
CA ALA A 20 28.66 20.85 37.99
C ALA A 20 29.88 21.07 37.11
N GLY A 21 29.78 22.09 36.25
CA GLY A 21 30.94 22.67 35.57
C GLY A 21 30.82 22.77 34.04
N LEU A 22 29.95 23.63 33.53
CA LEU A 22 30.09 24.16 32.17
C LEU A 22 29.83 25.67 32.17
N SER A 23 30.88 26.42 31.99
CA SER A 23 30.94 27.83 31.73
C SER A 23 30.11 28.20 30.51
N LEU A 24 29.32 29.28 30.64
CA LEU A 24 28.57 29.93 29.54
C LEU A 24 29.54 30.43 28.45
N ALA A 25 29.73 29.64 27.40
CA ALA A 25 30.22 30.14 26.14
C ALA A 25 29.01 30.51 25.29
N ALA A 26 28.90 31.79 24.91
CA ALA A 26 27.87 32.31 24.02
C ALA A 26 27.95 31.57 22.67
N CYS A 27 27.00 30.70 22.41
CA CYS A 27 26.83 30.05 21.10
C CYS A 27 26.19 31.05 20.15
N ASN A 28 26.95 31.51 19.16
CA ASN A 28 26.39 32.06 17.93
C ASN A 28 25.45 30.98 17.32
N PRO A 29 24.23 31.32 16.90
CA PRO A 29 23.36 30.38 16.21
C PRO A 29 24.02 30.03 14.86
N LYS A 30 24.71 28.86 14.80
CA LYS A 30 25.03 28.27 13.52
C LYS A 30 23.71 27.95 12.85
N ALA A 31 23.54 28.39 11.60
CA ALA A 31 22.41 28.04 10.77
C ALA A 31 22.17 26.51 10.85
N SER A 32 20.94 26.15 11.13
CA SER A 32 20.50 24.74 11.09
C SER A 32 20.89 24.15 9.73
N PRO A 33 21.39 22.91 9.67
CA PRO A 33 21.61 22.27 8.39
C PRO A 33 20.28 22.24 7.63
N PRO A 34 20.29 22.43 6.30
CA PRO A 34 19.07 22.36 5.52
C PRO A 34 18.39 21.02 5.77
N THR A 35 17.10 21.05 6.07
CA THR A 35 16.25 19.85 6.13
C THR A 35 16.41 19.12 4.80
N PRO A 36 16.70 17.81 4.78
CA PRO A 36 16.77 17.07 3.52
C PRO A 36 15.39 17.16 2.85
N THR A 37 15.33 17.85 1.73
CA THR A 37 14.16 17.84 0.84
C THR A 37 14.11 16.47 0.18
N LEU A 38 13.02 15.75 0.40
CA LEU A 38 12.75 14.50 -0.34
C LEU A 38 12.61 14.85 -1.82
N PRO A 39 13.28 14.12 -2.74
CA PRO A 39 13.13 14.37 -4.16
C PRO A 39 11.67 14.19 -4.58
N GLY A 40 11.07 15.22 -5.16
CA GLY A 40 9.70 15.19 -5.68
C GLY A 40 8.66 16.02 -4.91
N MET A 41 9.03 16.71 -3.83
CA MET A 41 8.08 17.52 -3.02
C MET A 41 7.98 19.00 -3.40
N ASP A 42 8.88 19.52 -4.21
CA ASP A 42 8.80 20.89 -4.69
C ASP A 42 8.15 20.92 -6.08
N MET A 43 6.82 20.89 -6.12
CA MET A 43 6.10 21.38 -7.30
C MET A 43 6.13 22.91 -7.23
N PRO A 44 6.89 23.59 -8.10
CA PRO A 44 6.91 25.05 -8.09
C PRO A 44 5.50 25.54 -8.41
N THR A 45 4.92 26.35 -7.52
CA THR A 45 3.74 27.13 -7.86
C THR A 45 4.13 28.04 -9.02
N PRO A 46 3.50 27.96 -10.20
CA PRO A 46 3.81 28.84 -11.30
C PRO A 46 3.56 30.29 -10.84
N ALA A 47 4.58 31.11 -10.82
CA ALA A 47 4.44 32.53 -10.49
C ALA A 47 3.56 33.20 -11.56
N GLY A 48 2.41 33.78 -11.14
CA GLY A 48 1.53 34.56 -12.00
C GLY A 48 0.26 33.86 -12.50
N GLN A 49 -0.12 32.71 -11.96
CA GLN A 49 -1.37 32.04 -12.29
C GLN A 49 -2.57 32.79 -11.66
N SER A 50 -3.61 33.06 -12.46
CA SER A 50 -4.85 33.67 -11.95
C SER A 50 -5.71 32.64 -11.21
N ALA A 51 -6.67 33.09 -10.39
CA ALA A 51 -7.66 32.22 -9.76
C ALA A 51 -8.46 31.42 -10.82
N ASP A 52 -8.86 32.09 -11.91
CA ASP A 52 -9.60 31.47 -13.02
C ASP A 52 -8.80 30.35 -13.70
N ASP A 53 -7.47 30.51 -13.86
CA ASP A 53 -6.60 29.47 -14.42
C ASP A 53 -6.51 28.25 -13.47
N MET A 54 -6.38 28.51 -12.15
CA MET A 54 -6.38 27.45 -11.15
C MET A 54 -7.71 26.68 -11.15
N ASP A 55 -8.85 27.40 -11.11
CA ASP A 55 -10.18 26.82 -11.13
C ASP A 55 -10.41 25.98 -12.40
N ALA A 56 -9.95 26.47 -13.57
CA ALA A 56 -10.04 25.75 -14.82
C ALA A 56 -9.25 24.44 -14.80
N MET A 57 -8.04 24.43 -14.22
CA MET A 57 -7.22 23.20 -14.12
C MET A 57 -7.83 22.19 -13.14
N HIS A 58 -8.31 22.65 -11.97
CA HIS A 58 -9.02 21.79 -11.02
C HIS A 58 -10.23 21.13 -11.68
N LYS A 59 -11.04 21.93 -12.38
CA LYS A 59 -12.21 21.43 -13.11
C LYS A 59 -11.82 20.43 -14.19
N ALA A 60 -10.79 20.68 -14.97
CA ALA A 60 -10.35 19.77 -16.04
C ALA A 60 -9.93 18.40 -15.51
N GLY A 61 -9.25 18.35 -14.35
CA GLY A 61 -8.91 17.10 -13.66
C GLY A 61 -10.15 16.31 -13.26
N VAL A 62 -11.13 16.98 -12.65
CA VAL A 62 -12.42 16.35 -12.25
C VAL A 62 -13.19 15.88 -13.48
N ASP A 63 -13.30 16.70 -14.54
CA ASP A 63 -14.00 16.32 -15.77
C ASP A 63 -13.37 15.07 -16.42
N THR A 64 -12.03 14.99 -16.41
CA THR A 64 -11.28 13.82 -16.89
C THR A 64 -11.54 12.58 -16.04
N PHE A 65 -11.53 12.70 -14.72
CA PHE A 65 -11.83 11.61 -13.79
C PHE A 65 -13.25 11.07 -14.02
N VAL A 66 -14.24 11.96 -14.07
CA VAL A 66 -15.63 11.58 -14.33
C VAL A 66 -15.78 10.90 -15.70
N ALA A 67 -15.13 11.46 -16.73
CA ALA A 67 -15.15 10.86 -18.06
C ALA A 67 -14.52 9.46 -18.11
N ASN A 68 -13.58 9.15 -17.21
CA ASN A 68 -12.91 7.85 -17.12
C ASN A 68 -13.58 6.87 -16.16
N ALA A 69 -14.58 7.32 -15.40
CA ALA A 69 -15.26 6.49 -14.41
C ALA A 69 -15.81 5.19 -15.02
N GLY A 70 -15.44 4.06 -14.43
CA GLY A 70 -15.87 2.71 -14.84
C GLY A 70 -15.26 2.17 -16.13
N LYS A 71 -14.31 2.89 -16.77
CA LYS A 71 -13.67 2.41 -18.01
C LYS A 71 -12.63 1.31 -17.76
N ASP A 72 -12.02 1.25 -16.60
CA ASP A 72 -11.11 0.17 -16.21
C ASP A 72 -11.77 -0.70 -15.15
N ALA A 73 -12.44 -1.76 -15.59
CA ALA A 73 -13.11 -2.70 -14.72
C ALA A 73 -12.14 -3.54 -13.86
N THR A 74 -10.86 -3.56 -14.21
CA THR A 74 -9.84 -4.35 -13.52
C THR A 74 -9.11 -3.56 -12.43
N PHE A 75 -9.24 -2.24 -12.41
CA PHE A 75 -8.51 -1.34 -11.51
C PHE A 75 -8.57 -1.77 -10.03
N TRP A 76 -9.74 -2.21 -9.55
CA TRP A 76 -9.96 -2.59 -8.15
C TRP A 76 -9.71 -4.06 -7.88
N ARG A 77 -9.67 -4.90 -8.91
CA ARG A 77 -9.52 -6.33 -8.76
C ARG A 77 -8.94 -6.95 -10.02
N GLN A 78 -7.76 -7.52 -9.89
CA GLN A 78 -7.06 -8.21 -10.98
C GLN A 78 -6.68 -9.63 -10.51
N PRO A 79 -7.66 -10.55 -10.36
CA PRO A 79 -7.39 -11.88 -9.86
C PRO A 79 -6.43 -12.61 -10.78
N MET A 80 -5.44 -13.26 -10.17
CA MET A 80 -4.50 -14.10 -10.88
C MET A 80 -5.14 -15.47 -11.16
N GLU A 81 -5.11 -15.88 -12.41
CA GLU A 81 -5.49 -17.24 -12.78
C GLU A 81 -4.49 -18.26 -12.22
N TYR A 82 -4.97 -19.44 -11.85
CA TYR A 82 -4.13 -20.53 -11.36
C TYR A 82 -4.48 -21.85 -12.04
N GLN A 83 -3.52 -22.76 -12.05
CA GLN A 83 -3.73 -24.14 -12.44
C GLN A 83 -3.75 -25.03 -11.20
N THR A 84 -4.52 -26.12 -11.23
CA THR A 84 -4.45 -27.12 -10.18
C THR A 84 -3.55 -28.26 -10.63
N VAL A 85 -2.39 -28.42 -9.98
CA VAL A 85 -1.41 -29.47 -10.30
C VAL A 85 -0.99 -30.15 -9.00
N ASP A 86 -1.15 -31.48 -8.93
CA ASP A 86 -0.81 -32.29 -7.75
C ASP A 86 -1.43 -31.79 -6.43
N GLY A 87 -2.63 -31.22 -6.52
CA GLY A 87 -3.36 -30.65 -5.39
C GLY A 87 -2.85 -29.29 -4.92
N PHE A 88 -1.96 -28.64 -5.68
CA PHE A 88 -1.58 -27.24 -5.48
C PHE A 88 -2.38 -26.30 -6.39
N LYS A 89 -2.74 -25.15 -5.88
CA LYS A 89 -3.05 -23.97 -6.70
C LYS A 89 -1.73 -23.36 -7.13
N VAL A 90 -1.42 -23.44 -8.42
CA VAL A 90 -0.14 -22.99 -9.00
C VAL A 90 -0.35 -21.64 -9.65
N PHE A 91 0.39 -20.65 -9.17
CA PHE A 91 0.45 -19.29 -9.69
C PHE A 91 1.82 -19.04 -10.30
N GLU A 92 1.87 -18.37 -11.46
CA GLU A 92 3.14 -18.05 -12.13
C GLU A 92 3.34 -16.53 -12.18
N LEU A 93 4.41 -16.03 -11.56
CA LEU A 93 4.81 -14.64 -11.56
C LEU A 93 6.08 -14.45 -12.39
N THR A 94 6.04 -13.54 -13.34
CA THR A 94 7.21 -13.11 -14.11
C THR A 94 7.57 -11.68 -13.75
N CYS A 95 8.79 -11.48 -13.25
CA CYS A 95 9.35 -10.15 -12.95
C CYS A 95 9.99 -9.58 -14.21
N THR A 96 9.58 -8.38 -14.64
CA THR A 96 10.10 -7.68 -15.81
C THR A 96 10.37 -6.21 -15.51
N GLU A 97 11.20 -5.57 -16.32
CA GLU A 97 11.44 -4.12 -16.31
C GLU A 97 10.77 -3.51 -17.55
N ALA A 98 9.91 -2.50 -17.35
CA ALA A 98 9.25 -1.81 -18.46
C ALA A 98 8.74 -0.44 -18.03
N LYS A 99 8.31 0.38 -18.99
CA LYS A 99 7.62 1.62 -18.71
C LYS A 99 6.20 1.35 -18.20
N TRP A 100 5.82 2.07 -17.16
CA TRP A 100 4.47 2.08 -16.62
C TRP A 100 3.86 3.48 -16.73
N ASN A 101 2.66 3.57 -17.25
CA ASN A 101 1.94 4.83 -17.34
C ASN A 101 1.13 5.04 -16.06
N VAL A 102 1.61 5.91 -15.18
CA VAL A 102 0.87 6.35 -13.99
C VAL A 102 -0.33 7.20 -14.41
N THR A 103 -0.12 8.09 -15.37
CA THR A 103 -1.11 8.76 -16.21
C THR A 103 -0.67 8.66 -17.67
N PRO A 104 -1.49 8.97 -18.67
CA PRO A 104 -1.07 8.99 -20.07
C PRO A 104 0.12 9.92 -20.33
N GLU A 105 0.25 11.00 -19.55
CA GLU A 105 1.30 12.01 -19.66
C GLU A 105 2.54 11.67 -18.83
N GLN A 106 2.41 10.74 -17.88
CA GLN A 106 3.48 10.37 -16.95
C GLN A 106 3.81 8.88 -17.05
N ALA A 107 4.83 8.56 -17.84
CA ALA A 107 5.43 7.23 -17.91
C ALA A 107 6.70 7.19 -17.06
N VAL A 108 6.86 6.14 -16.27
CA VAL A 108 8.02 5.91 -15.39
C VAL A 108 8.65 4.54 -15.67
N GLU A 109 9.95 4.40 -15.41
CA GLU A 109 10.61 3.09 -15.44
C GLU A 109 10.14 2.28 -14.21
N ALA A 110 9.54 1.13 -14.46
CA ALA A 110 8.92 0.28 -13.44
C ALA A 110 9.46 -1.15 -13.47
N MET A 111 9.21 -1.86 -12.38
CA MET A 111 9.44 -3.29 -12.23
C MET A 111 8.10 -3.96 -11.99
N LEU A 112 7.75 -4.93 -12.81
CA LEU A 112 6.38 -5.41 -12.96
C LEU A 112 6.28 -6.90 -12.62
N TYR A 113 5.25 -7.30 -11.90
CA TYR A 113 4.79 -8.67 -11.87
C TYR A 113 3.75 -8.87 -12.98
N ASN A 114 4.02 -9.79 -13.92
CA ASN A 114 3.14 -10.10 -15.06
C ASN A 114 2.73 -8.87 -15.89
N GLY A 115 3.64 -7.88 -16.00
CA GLY A 115 3.43 -6.70 -16.84
C GLY A 115 2.50 -5.64 -16.24
N MET A 116 2.19 -5.69 -14.93
CA MET A 116 1.25 -4.76 -14.29
C MET A 116 1.73 -4.26 -12.92
N VAL A 117 1.14 -3.13 -12.48
CA VAL A 117 1.27 -2.55 -11.13
C VAL A 117 -0.12 -2.15 -10.62
N PRO A 118 -0.49 -2.59 -9.40
CA PRO A 118 0.14 -3.68 -8.65
C PRO A 118 0.16 -4.98 -9.46
N GLY A 119 1.01 -5.93 -9.07
CA GLY A 119 0.97 -7.28 -9.61
C GLY A 119 -0.39 -7.93 -9.39
N PRO A 120 -0.70 -9.03 -10.10
CA PRO A 120 -2.02 -9.65 -10.06
C PRO A 120 -2.36 -10.16 -8.64
N GLU A 121 -3.62 -10.03 -8.25
CA GLU A 121 -4.11 -10.45 -6.94
C GLU A 121 -4.11 -11.97 -6.81
N ILE A 122 -3.33 -12.51 -5.87
CA ILE A 122 -3.37 -13.94 -5.53
C ILE A 122 -4.51 -14.16 -4.53
N ARG A 123 -5.41 -15.11 -4.85
CA ARG A 123 -6.46 -15.56 -3.93
C ARG A 123 -6.36 -17.05 -3.64
N ALA A 124 -6.33 -17.38 -2.35
CA ALA A 124 -6.39 -18.74 -1.85
C ALA A 124 -7.47 -18.86 -0.77
N THR A 125 -7.92 -20.07 -0.49
CA THR A 125 -8.77 -20.37 0.66
C THR A 125 -7.91 -21.00 1.75
N GLU A 126 -8.21 -20.76 2.99
CA GLU A 126 -7.57 -21.43 4.12
C GLU A 126 -7.56 -22.97 3.93
N GLY A 127 -6.39 -23.57 4.09
CA GLY A 127 -6.16 -24.99 3.82
C GLY A 127 -5.67 -25.29 2.40
N ASP A 128 -5.76 -24.36 1.44
CA ASP A 128 -5.22 -24.57 0.11
C ASP A 128 -3.70 -24.77 0.14
N ARG A 129 -3.21 -25.73 -0.63
CA ARG A 129 -1.80 -25.85 -0.95
C ARG A 129 -1.48 -24.87 -2.08
N VAL A 130 -0.64 -23.91 -1.81
CA VAL A 130 -0.25 -22.85 -2.75
C VAL A 130 1.16 -23.10 -3.26
N ARG A 131 1.34 -22.99 -4.58
CA ARG A 131 2.65 -22.95 -5.23
C ARG A 131 2.75 -21.68 -6.06
N VAL A 132 3.75 -20.86 -5.77
CA VAL A 132 4.06 -19.65 -6.57
C VAL A 132 5.39 -19.89 -7.25
N ILE A 133 5.40 -19.85 -8.58
CA ILE A 133 6.62 -19.97 -9.39
C ILE A 133 6.99 -18.56 -9.83
N CYS A 134 8.17 -18.08 -9.41
CA CYS A 134 8.68 -16.77 -9.78
C CYS A 134 9.77 -16.90 -10.83
N HIS A 135 9.59 -16.26 -11.98
CA HIS A 135 10.57 -16.16 -13.06
C HIS A 135 11.16 -14.75 -13.08
N ASN A 136 12.48 -14.63 -12.94
CA ASN A 136 13.15 -13.34 -12.98
C ASN A 136 13.69 -13.04 -14.38
N GLN A 137 13.03 -12.14 -15.10
CA GLN A 137 13.48 -11.64 -16.42
C GLN A 137 14.08 -10.23 -16.32
N MET A 138 14.29 -9.72 -15.09
CA MET A 138 14.93 -8.42 -14.87
C MET A 138 16.46 -8.52 -14.97
N THR A 139 17.11 -7.35 -15.00
CA THR A 139 18.58 -7.23 -14.94
C THR A 139 19.16 -7.38 -13.54
N GLN A 140 18.32 -7.23 -12.49
CA GLN A 140 18.68 -7.39 -11.08
C GLN A 140 18.19 -8.73 -10.53
N SER A 141 18.84 -9.22 -9.47
CA SER A 141 18.30 -10.32 -8.67
C SER A 141 17.06 -9.89 -7.91
N THR A 142 16.18 -10.82 -7.57
CA THR A 142 14.96 -10.58 -6.81
C THR A 142 14.65 -11.74 -5.85
N ALA A 143 13.63 -11.62 -5.05
CA ALA A 143 12.99 -12.69 -4.27
C ALA A 143 11.58 -12.23 -3.92
N ILE A 144 10.65 -13.12 -3.62
CA ILE A 144 9.30 -12.77 -3.19
C ILE A 144 9.13 -13.08 -1.71
N HIS A 145 8.76 -12.07 -0.94
CA HIS A 145 8.27 -12.21 0.43
C HIS A 145 6.73 -12.18 0.44
N PHE A 146 6.13 -13.10 1.18
CA PHE A 146 4.68 -13.18 1.39
C PHE A 146 4.34 -12.50 2.70
N HIS A 147 4.17 -11.18 2.64
CA HIS A 147 4.03 -10.32 3.81
C HIS A 147 2.73 -10.61 4.58
N GLY A 148 2.89 -11.06 5.80
CA GLY A 148 1.78 -11.42 6.70
C GLY A 148 1.25 -12.85 6.54
N VAL A 149 1.66 -13.58 5.49
CA VAL A 149 1.28 -14.99 5.31
C VAL A 149 2.16 -15.89 6.19
N LEU A 150 1.54 -16.84 6.90
CA LEU A 150 2.27 -17.81 7.72
C LEU A 150 2.86 -18.91 6.83
N VAL A 151 4.07 -18.68 6.33
CA VAL A 151 4.82 -19.62 5.50
C VAL A 151 5.90 -20.39 6.30
N PRO A 152 6.39 -21.56 5.82
CA PRO A 152 7.63 -22.15 6.32
C PRO A 152 8.81 -21.19 6.14
N ASN A 153 9.78 -21.20 7.07
CA ASN A 153 10.91 -20.26 7.04
C ASN A 153 11.68 -20.26 5.71
N ASN A 154 11.89 -21.42 5.09
CA ASN A 154 12.56 -21.55 3.80
C ASN A 154 11.71 -21.06 2.59
N MET A 155 10.50 -20.58 2.83
CA MET A 155 9.59 -19.98 1.84
C MET A 155 9.30 -18.51 2.13
N ASP A 156 10.03 -17.90 3.10
CA ASP A 156 9.84 -16.52 3.53
C ASP A 156 10.38 -15.48 2.53
N GLY A 157 11.28 -15.88 1.64
CA GLY A 157 11.69 -15.04 0.52
C GLY A 157 12.79 -14.03 0.82
N VAL A 158 13.54 -14.17 1.93
CA VAL A 158 14.60 -13.22 2.31
C VAL A 158 15.97 -13.70 1.81
N PRO A 159 16.60 -12.99 0.84
CA PRO A 159 17.87 -13.38 0.29
C PRO A 159 18.97 -13.53 1.36
N TYR A 160 19.75 -14.59 1.26
CA TYR A 160 20.85 -14.99 2.14
C TYR A 160 20.46 -15.34 3.59
N ILE A 161 19.17 -15.25 3.93
CA ILE A 161 18.64 -15.67 5.24
C ILE A 161 17.80 -16.93 5.08
N THR A 162 16.79 -16.90 4.20
CA THR A 162 15.87 -18.01 4.00
C THR A 162 16.01 -18.70 2.65
N GLN A 163 16.64 -18.03 1.68
CA GLN A 163 16.92 -18.55 0.34
C GLN A 163 18.07 -17.79 -0.32
N ASP A 164 18.59 -18.31 -1.43
CA ASP A 164 19.40 -17.54 -2.36
C ASP A 164 18.52 -16.62 -3.21
N PRO A 165 19.04 -15.44 -3.64
CA PRO A 165 18.29 -14.57 -4.54
C PRO A 165 18.04 -15.23 -5.89
N ILE A 166 16.90 -14.93 -6.50
CA ILE A 166 16.55 -15.35 -7.86
C ILE A 166 17.34 -14.46 -8.83
N LYS A 167 18.39 -14.99 -9.42
CA LYS A 167 19.25 -14.26 -10.36
C LYS A 167 18.52 -13.97 -11.68
N PRO A 168 18.99 -13.00 -12.48
CA PRO A 168 18.52 -12.79 -13.85
C PRO A 168 18.47 -14.08 -14.65
N GLY A 169 17.33 -14.37 -15.30
CA GLY A 169 17.06 -15.61 -16.04
C GLY A 169 16.75 -16.83 -15.18
N GLY A 170 16.81 -16.71 -13.85
CA GLY A 170 16.49 -17.79 -12.90
C GLY A 170 15.03 -17.84 -12.49
N SER A 171 14.70 -18.88 -11.74
CA SER A 171 13.38 -19.05 -11.12
C SER A 171 13.48 -19.65 -9.73
N PHE A 172 12.44 -19.46 -8.92
CA PHE A 172 12.27 -20.09 -7.61
C PHE A 172 10.83 -20.51 -7.42
N THR A 173 10.61 -21.62 -6.73
CA THR A 173 9.27 -22.14 -6.44
C THR A 173 9.02 -22.08 -4.95
N TYR A 174 7.99 -21.33 -4.57
CA TYR A 174 7.50 -21.22 -3.20
C TYR A 174 6.32 -22.18 -3.02
N GLU A 175 6.36 -22.98 -1.97
CA GLU A 175 5.29 -23.94 -1.64
C GLU A 175 4.90 -23.85 -0.17
N PHE A 176 3.62 -23.60 0.09
CA PHE A 176 3.09 -23.51 1.46
C PHE A 176 1.59 -23.81 1.49
N THR A 177 1.06 -23.99 2.70
CA THR A 177 -0.38 -24.05 2.92
C THR A 177 -0.87 -22.70 3.41
N ALA A 178 -1.91 -22.15 2.79
CA ALA A 178 -2.59 -20.94 3.24
C ALA A 178 -3.28 -21.22 4.59
N ARG A 179 -2.87 -20.49 5.68
CA ARG A 179 -3.28 -20.85 7.05
C ARG A 179 -3.99 -19.75 7.82
N ASN A 180 -3.77 -18.51 7.46
CA ASN A 180 -4.29 -17.36 8.19
C ASN A 180 -5.16 -16.50 7.27
N PRO A 181 -6.49 -16.65 7.30
CA PRO A 181 -7.40 -15.83 6.51
C PRO A 181 -7.20 -14.34 6.78
N GLY A 182 -7.32 -13.53 5.72
CA GLY A 182 -7.20 -12.08 5.83
C GLY A 182 -6.52 -11.43 4.62
N SER A 183 -6.24 -10.14 4.78
CA SER A 183 -5.55 -9.30 3.80
C SER A 183 -4.05 -9.35 4.00
N HIS A 184 -3.34 -9.85 3.03
CA HIS A 184 -1.89 -9.97 2.98
C HIS A 184 -1.37 -9.36 1.68
N MET A 185 -0.04 -9.29 1.56
CA MET A 185 0.66 -8.75 0.39
C MET A 185 1.75 -9.72 -0.06
N TYR A 186 2.23 -9.55 -1.25
CA TYR A 186 3.49 -10.13 -1.70
C TYR A 186 4.31 -9.06 -2.40
N HIS A 187 5.60 -9.05 -2.16
CA HIS A 187 6.49 -8.05 -2.74
C HIS A 187 7.94 -8.54 -2.81
N SER A 188 8.78 -7.83 -3.56
CA SER A 188 10.20 -8.13 -3.59
C SER A 188 10.86 -7.90 -2.22
N HIS A 189 11.84 -8.76 -1.87
CA HIS A 189 12.67 -8.58 -0.69
C HIS A 189 14.17 -8.48 -1.03
N HIS A 190 14.52 -8.15 -2.28
CA HIS A 190 15.89 -7.86 -2.72
C HIS A 190 15.94 -6.43 -3.25
N ASN A 191 16.84 -5.58 -2.68
CA ASN A 191 16.84 -4.14 -2.99
C ASN A 191 15.42 -3.54 -2.86
N ALA A 192 14.73 -3.89 -1.77
CA ALA A 192 13.27 -3.71 -1.64
C ALA A 192 12.83 -2.25 -1.75
N ALA A 193 13.63 -1.30 -1.22
CA ALA A 193 13.30 0.12 -1.31
C ALA A 193 13.15 0.61 -2.76
N GLU A 194 13.88 0.02 -3.71
CA GLU A 194 13.74 0.29 -5.13
C GLU A 194 12.68 -0.61 -5.79
N GLN A 195 12.81 -1.94 -5.62
CA GLN A 195 12.00 -2.90 -6.36
C GLN A 195 10.52 -2.82 -6.01
N VAL A 196 10.17 -2.66 -4.73
CA VAL A 196 8.78 -2.54 -4.28
C VAL A 196 8.19 -1.23 -4.76
N THR A 197 8.87 -0.10 -4.50
CA THR A 197 8.35 1.22 -4.90
C THR A 197 8.26 1.42 -6.40
N LYS A 198 9.05 0.65 -7.18
CA LYS A 198 8.95 0.59 -8.65
C LYS A 198 7.88 -0.38 -9.16
N GLY A 199 7.16 -1.10 -8.27
CA GLY A 199 5.96 -1.85 -8.65
C GLY A 199 6.00 -3.36 -8.38
N LEU A 200 7.10 -3.95 -7.86
CA LEU A 200 7.12 -5.36 -7.47
C LEU A 200 6.38 -5.59 -6.15
N MET A 201 5.08 -5.40 -6.19
CA MET A 201 4.14 -5.50 -5.08
C MET A 201 2.78 -6.00 -5.57
N GLY A 202 2.01 -6.68 -4.72
CA GLY A 202 0.68 -7.15 -5.05
C GLY A 202 -0.09 -7.66 -3.83
N ALA A 203 -1.40 -7.79 -3.98
CA ALA A 203 -2.28 -8.29 -2.94
C ALA A 203 -2.28 -9.81 -2.87
N PHE A 204 -2.29 -10.35 -1.65
CA PHE A 204 -2.52 -11.75 -1.39
C PHE A 204 -3.67 -11.90 -0.39
N ILE A 205 -4.79 -12.43 -0.83
CA ILE A 205 -5.98 -12.61 0.00
C ILE A 205 -6.14 -14.09 0.32
N ILE A 206 -6.26 -14.39 1.61
CA ILE A 206 -6.65 -15.74 2.07
C ILE A 206 -8.08 -15.66 2.59
N GLU A 207 -9.00 -16.32 1.90
CA GLU A 207 -10.38 -16.41 2.32
C GLU A 207 -10.52 -17.50 3.40
N PRO A 208 -11.37 -17.34 4.43
CA PRO A 208 -11.59 -18.39 5.40
C PRO A 208 -12.26 -19.60 4.74
N GLN A 209 -11.97 -20.79 5.25
CA GLN A 209 -12.59 -22.04 4.77
C GLN A 209 -14.11 -21.99 4.97
N ASN A 210 -14.55 -21.42 6.07
CA ASN A 210 -15.96 -21.21 6.34
C ASN A 210 -16.33 -19.73 6.04
N LYS A 211 -17.06 -19.51 4.96
CA LYS A 211 -17.48 -18.16 4.54
C LYS A 211 -18.35 -17.41 5.56
N SER A 212 -18.94 -18.10 6.55
CA SER A 212 -19.67 -17.43 7.63
C SER A 212 -18.76 -16.66 8.59
N ASP A 213 -17.46 -16.91 8.55
CA ASP A 213 -16.46 -16.25 9.41
C ASP A 213 -16.03 -14.89 8.83
N GLU A 214 -16.45 -14.59 7.58
CA GLU A 214 -16.26 -13.27 6.99
C GLU A 214 -17.49 -12.35 7.18
N PRO A 215 -17.28 -11.05 7.39
CA PRO A 215 -18.36 -10.08 7.31
C PRO A 215 -19.06 -10.12 5.94
N ARG A 216 -20.37 -10.05 5.93
CA ARG A 216 -21.13 -9.96 4.67
C ARG A 216 -20.92 -8.59 4.05
N VAL A 217 -20.47 -8.57 2.81
CA VAL A 217 -20.29 -7.38 1.99
C VAL A 217 -20.85 -7.61 0.60
N ASP A 218 -21.35 -6.56 -0.03
CA ASP A 218 -21.90 -6.63 -1.39
C ASP A 218 -20.78 -6.51 -2.44
N ALA A 219 -19.67 -5.84 -2.07
CA ALA A 219 -18.49 -5.72 -2.91
C ALA A 219 -17.21 -5.60 -2.07
N ASP A 220 -16.07 -5.98 -2.66
CA ASP A 220 -14.76 -6.05 -2.02
C ASP A 220 -13.71 -5.40 -2.94
N TYR A 221 -13.00 -4.39 -2.44
CA TYR A 221 -12.06 -3.57 -3.20
C TYR A 221 -10.67 -3.63 -2.55
N VAL A 222 -9.64 -3.87 -3.34
CA VAL A 222 -8.25 -3.80 -2.89
C VAL A 222 -7.67 -2.44 -3.29
N MET A 223 -7.10 -1.73 -2.32
CA MET A 223 -6.49 -0.41 -2.50
C MET A 223 -5.03 -0.47 -2.09
N VAL A 224 -4.16 -0.73 -3.06
CA VAL A 224 -2.70 -0.72 -2.86
C VAL A 224 -2.20 0.71 -3.00
N LEU A 225 -1.56 1.19 -1.94
CA LEU A 225 -1.00 2.53 -1.83
C LEU A 225 0.51 2.44 -2.07
N ASN A 226 1.03 3.33 -2.90
CA ASN A 226 2.46 3.46 -3.12
C ASN A 226 2.85 4.92 -3.29
N ASP A 227 4.08 5.19 -2.93
CA ASP A 227 4.78 6.45 -3.12
C ASP A 227 6.21 6.17 -3.62
N SER A 228 6.97 7.19 -3.95
CA SER A 228 8.35 7.06 -4.46
C SER A 228 8.40 6.37 -5.84
N GLY A 229 9.31 5.52 -6.16
CA GLY A 229 9.57 4.82 -7.42
C GLY A 229 8.64 5.13 -8.61
N ILE A 230 7.39 4.64 -8.56
CA ILE A 230 6.38 4.97 -9.57
C ILE A 230 5.56 6.24 -9.24
N GLY A 231 5.78 6.84 -8.08
CA GLY A 231 5.06 8.04 -7.62
C GLY A 231 3.88 7.76 -6.70
N LEU A 232 3.13 8.82 -6.39
CA LEU A 232 1.96 8.78 -5.52
C LEU A 232 0.79 8.14 -6.25
N THR A 233 0.46 6.89 -5.90
CA THR A 233 -0.52 6.10 -6.65
C THR A 233 -1.48 5.32 -5.75
N ILE A 234 -2.69 5.13 -6.26
CA ILE A 234 -3.64 4.10 -5.85
C ILE A 234 -3.68 3.06 -6.97
N ASN A 235 -3.40 1.79 -6.66
CA ASN A 235 -3.36 0.70 -7.64
C ASN A 235 -2.54 1.04 -8.90
N GLY A 236 -1.36 1.68 -8.71
CA GLY A 236 -0.43 2.01 -9.77
C GLY A 236 -0.83 3.19 -10.65
N LYS A 237 -1.92 3.90 -10.36
CA LYS A 237 -2.39 5.08 -11.11
C LYS A 237 -2.48 6.30 -10.20
N GLY A 238 -2.25 7.47 -10.79
CA GLY A 238 -2.49 8.77 -10.17
C GLY A 238 -3.77 9.41 -10.70
N PHE A 239 -4.47 10.20 -9.85
CA PHE A 239 -5.60 11.02 -10.31
C PHE A 239 -5.13 11.94 -11.46
N PRO A 240 -5.96 12.12 -12.52
CA PRO A 240 -7.37 11.72 -12.68
C PRO A 240 -7.59 10.34 -13.33
N TYR A 241 -6.61 9.44 -13.33
CA TYR A 241 -6.70 8.11 -13.95
C TYR A 241 -6.88 6.97 -12.94
N THR A 242 -7.09 7.28 -11.68
CA THR A 242 -7.69 6.35 -10.72
C THR A 242 -9.15 6.09 -11.10
N GLN A 243 -9.74 4.99 -10.61
CA GLN A 243 -11.15 4.69 -10.85
C GLN A 243 -11.98 4.92 -9.58
N PRO A 244 -13.19 5.49 -9.67
CA PRO A 244 -14.08 5.55 -8.51
C PRO A 244 -14.56 4.15 -8.11
N ILE A 245 -14.83 3.98 -6.83
CA ILE A 245 -15.68 2.90 -6.35
C ILE A 245 -17.12 3.27 -6.67
N ILE A 246 -17.86 2.40 -7.33
CA ILE A 246 -19.28 2.62 -7.66
C ILE A 246 -20.12 1.62 -6.88
N ALA A 247 -21.05 2.11 -6.06
CA ALA A 247 -21.93 1.30 -5.23
C ALA A 247 -23.39 1.74 -5.37
N GLN A 248 -24.32 0.83 -5.06
CA GLN A 248 -25.73 1.14 -4.99
C GLN A 248 -26.10 1.58 -3.57
N LEU A 249 -27.10 2.46 -3.45
CA LEU A 249 -27.65 2.86 -2.15
C LEU A 249 -28.07 1.62 -1.34
N GLY A 250 -27.66 1.57 -0.10
CA GLY A 250 -27.96 0.46 0.81
C GLY A 250 -26.92 -0.66 0.83
N GLN A 251 -25.99 -0.72 -0.12
CA GLN A 251 -24.90 -1.69 -0.11
C GLN A 251 -23.92 -1.46 1.05
N THR A 252 -23.23 -2.51 1.42
CA THR A 252 -22.07 -2.45 2.31
C THR A 252 -20.86 -2.93 1.52
N ILE A 253 -19.88 -2.09 1.37
CA ILE A 253 -18.63 -2.41 0.68
C ILE A 253 -17.50 -2.63 1.68
N ARG A 254 -16.49 -3.43 1.29
CA ARG A 254 -15.21 -3.54 2.00
C ARG A 254 -14.11 -2.93 1.16
N VAL A 255 -13.25 -2.14 1.80
CA VAL A 255 -11.99 -1.66 1.21
C VAL A 255 -10.85 -2.24 2.01
N ARG A 256 -9.90 -2.86 1.32
CA ARG A 256 -8.69 -3.45 1.87
C ARG A 256 -7.51 -2.54 1.52
N TYR A 257 -7.10 -1.70 2.45
CA TYR A 257 -5.90 -0.88 2.30
C TYR A 257 -4.64 -1.72 2.47
N MET A 258 -3.67 -1.49 1.61
CA MET A 258 -2.36 -2.11 1.66
C MET A 258 -1.32 -1.05 1.32
N ASN A 259 -0.44 -0.71 2.26
CA ASN A 259 0.59 0.29 2.01
C ASN A 259 1.94 -0.38 1.70
N GLU A 260 2.32 -0.29 0.44
CA GLU A 260 3.60 -0.78 -0.09
C GLU A 260 4.59 0.37 -0.39
N GLY A 261 4.24 1.59 0.03
CA GLY A 261 5.10 2.76 -0.07
C GLY A 261 6.07 2.91 1.11
N LEU A 262 6.82 4.01 1.10
CA LEU A 262 7.79 4.36 2.14
C LEU A 262 7.24 5.35 3.17
N LEU A 263 6.11 5.98 2.86
CA LEU A 263 5.45 6.99 3.70
C LEU A 263 4.14 6.47 4.26
N ILE A 264 3.65 7.14 5.30
CA ILE A 264 2.31 6.92 5.83
C ILE A 264 1.26 7.55 4.91
N HIS A 265 0.08 6.93 4.83
CA HIS A 265 -1.04 7.45 4.05
C HIS A 265 -2.31 7.48 4.91
N PRO A 266 -2.68 8.65 5.51
CA PRO A 266 -3.98 8.79 6.17
C PRO A 266 -5.09 8.84 5.10
N MET A 267 -5.82 7.73 4.92
CA MET A 267 -6.87 7.62 3.91
C MET A 267 -8.18 8.12 4.47
N HIS A 268 -8.69 9.20 3.90
CA HIS A 268 -9.90 9.90 4.32
C HIS A 268 -11.03 9.70 3.31
N LEU A 269 -12.16 9.26 3.79
CA LEU A 269 -13.42 9.20 3.03
C LEU A 269 -14.35 10.30 3.53
N HIS A 270 -14.81 11.16 2.61
CA HIS A 270 -15.78 12.20 2.92
C HIS A 270 -17.15 11.62 3.24
N GLY A 271 -17.88 12.26 4.15
CA GLY A 271 -19.31 12.08 4.42
C GLY A 271 -19.74 10.77 5.07
N LEU A 272 -18.99 9.69 4.93
CA LEU A 272 -19.35 8.36 5.40
C LEU A 272 -18.28 7.80 6.35
N PRO A 273 -18.67 7.18 7.47
CA PRO A 273 -17.71 6.56 8.38
C PRO A 273 -17.16 5.25 7.80
N GLN A 274 -15.89 5.01 8.00
CA GLN A 274 -15.22 3.75 7.78
C GLN A 274 -15.27 2.92 9.07
N GLN A 275 -15.86 1.74 9.05
CA GLN A 275 -15.82 0.79 10.16
C GLN A 275 -14.60 -0.11 10.00
N VAL A 276 -13.57 0.09 10.79
CA VAL A 276 -12.34 -0.71 10.77
C VAL A 276 -12.63 -2.06 11.42
N ILE A 277 -12.38 -3.14 10.69
CA ILE A 277 -12.74 -4.52 11.10
C ILE A 277 -11.54 -5.44 11.29
N ALA A 278 -10.42 -5.18 10.56
CA ALA A 278 -9.22 -5.98 10.69
C ALA A 278 -7.95 -5.13 10.49
N LYS A 279 -6.85 -5.59 11.10
CA LYS A 279 -5.49 -5.07 10.89
C LYS A 279 -4.55 -6.22 10.58
N ASP A 280 -3.71 -6.06 9.55
CA ASP A 280 -2.65 -7.00 9.15
C ASP A 280 -3.17 -8.44 8.93
N GLY A 281 -4.41 -8.55 8.42
CA GLY A 281 -5.09 -9.82 8.21
C GLY A 281 -5.82 -10.37 9.44
N TRP A 282 -5.67 -9.75 10.62
CA TRP A 282 -6.29 -10.21 11.84
C TRP A 282 -7.55 -9.42 12.18
N PRO A 283 -8.69 -10.09 12.43
CA PRO A 283 -9.90 -9.41 12.89
C PRO A 283 -9.66 -8.64 14.19
N LEU A 284 -10.19 -7.44 14.28
CA LEU A 284 -10.14 -6.67 15.53
C LEU A 284 -11.12 -7.26 16.55
N PRO A 285 -10.71 -7.45 17.80
CA PRO A 285 -11.61 -7.89 18.86
C PRO A 285 -12.80 -6.93 19.05
N GLN A 286 -12.60 -5.65 18.78
CA GLN A 286 -13.63 -4.61 18.82
C GLN A 286 -13.44 -3.68 17.61
N PRO A 287 -14.28 -3.79 16.57
CA PRO A 287 -14.30 -2.84 15.47
C PRO A 287 -14.60 -1.41 15.94
N PHE A 288 -13.97 -0.42 15.29
CA PHE A 288 -14.19 0.98 15.58
C PHE A 288 -14.48 1.79 14.32
N ARG A 289 -15.02 3.01 14.48
CA ARG A 289 -15.30 3.90 13.35
C ARG A 289 -14.30 5.05 13.30
N CYS A 290 -13.96 5.44 12.09
CA CYS A 290 -13.18 6.65 11.79
C CYS A 290 -13.63 7.20 10.43
N ASP A 291 -13.27 8.42 10.12
CA ASP A 291 -13.33 8.99 8.77
C ASP A 291 -11.98 8.96 8.07
N THR A 292 -10.92 8.89 8.85
CA THR A 292 -9.53 8.87 8.39
C THR A 292 -8.77 7.76 9.10
N ILE A 293 -8.16 6.85 8.33
CA ILE A 293 -7.31 5.79 8.86
C ILE A 293 -5.87 5.95 8.37
N ASN A 294 -4.93 6.01 9.31
CA ASN A 294 -3.51 6.09 8.97
C ASN A 294 -2.97 4.71 8.63
N VAL A 295 -2.54 4.52 7.38
CA VAL A 295 -1.94 3.26 6.90
C VAL A 295 -0.43 3.47 6.84
N ALA A 296 0.31 2.87 7.78
CA ALA A 296 1.77 2.92 7.77
C ALA A 296 2.37 1.95 6.74
N PRO A 297 3.64 2.16 6.31
CA PRO A 297 4.34 1.22 5.45
C PRO A 297 4.27 -0.22 5.97
N GLY A 298 3.85 -1.15 5.12
CA GLY A 298 3.67 -2.57 5.46
C GLY A 298 2.36 -2.91 6.16
N GLU A 299 1.56 -1.94 6.60
CA GLU A 299 0.27 -2.22 7.23
C GLU A 299 -0.83 -2.53 6.20
N ARG A 300 -1.78 -3.37 6.62
CA ARG A 300 -3.04 -3.63 5.92
C ARG A 300 -4.19 -3.38 6.88
N TRP A 301 -5.22 -2.68 6.38
CA TRP A 301 -6.43 -2.40 7.13
C TRP A 301 -7.65 -2.73 6.30
N ASP A 302 -8.57 -3.52 6.87
CA ASP A 302 -9.86 -3.78 6.24
C ASP A 302 -10.92 -2.90 6.89
N VAL A 303 -11.64 -2.15 6.05
CA VAL A 303 -12.73 -1.29 6.49
C VAL A 303 -14.01 -1.63 5.76
N MET A 304 -15.13 -1.48 6.44
CA MET A 304 -16.47 -1.56 5.84
C MET A 304 -17.08 -0.17 5.76
N VAL A 305 -17.72 0.14 4.65
CA VAL A 305 -18.46 1.37 4.44
C VAL A 305 -19.92 1.02 4.09
N LYS A 306 -20.86 1.55 4.87
CA LYS A 306 -22.28 1.47 4.56
C LYS A 306 -22.64 2.61 3.62
N CYS A 307 -23.10 2.28 2.41
CA CYS A 307 -23.49 3.24 1.37
C CYS A 307 -24.93 3.69 1.60
N ASP A 308 -25.18 4.55 2.58
CA ASP A 308 -26.53 4.98 3.01
C ASP A 308 -26.88 6.41 2.63
N GLU A 309 -25.97 7.16 2.00
CA GLU A 309 -26.21 8.50 1.50
C GLU A 309 -25.75 8.60 0.03
N PRO A 310 -26.66 8.89 -0.92
CA PRO A 310 -26.31 8.97 -2.34
C PRO A 310 -25.44 10.19 -2.64
N GLY A 311 -24.59 10.07 -3.65
CA GLY A 311 -23.71 11.19 -4.07
C GLY A 311 -22.34 10.74 -4.51
N VAL A 312 -21.47 11.73 -4.74
CA VAL A 312 -20.05 11.54 -5.07
C VAL A 312 -19.21 12.02 -3.89
N TRP A 313 -18.54 11.09 -3.23
CA TRP A 313 -17.79 11.33 -2.02
C TRP A 313 -16.29 11.24 -2.32
N ALA A 314 -15.56 12.33 -2.09
CA ALA A 314 -14.11 12.34 -2.28
C ALA A 314 -13.44 11.32 -1.35
N TYR A 315 -12.39 10.67 -1.85
CA TYR A 315 -11.66 9.64 -1.15
C TYR A 315 -10.16 9.79 -1.45
N HIS A 316 -9.36 10.22 -0.48
CA HIS A 316 -8.00 10.63 -0.75
C HIS A 316 -7.06 10.47 0.45
N CYS A 317 -5.74 10.50 0.20
CA CYS A 317 -4.74 10.65 1.25
C CYS A 317 -4.81 12.06 1.85
N HIS A 318 -4.88 12.17 3.18
CA HIS A 318 -4.98 13.46 3.86
C HIS A 318 -3.61 14.12 4.17
N ILE A 319 -2.51 13.57 3.68
CA ILE A 319 -1.28 14.33 3.46
C ILE A 319 -1.52 15.13 2.17
N LEU A 320 -1.86 16.42 2.31
CA LEU A 320 -2.46 17.19 1.22
C LEU A 320 -1.59 17.27 -0.03
N ASN A 321 -0.28 17.38 0.12
CA ASN A 321 0.66 17.35 -1.00
C ASN A 321 0.79 15.95 -1.69
N HIS A 322 0.08 14.92 -1.20
CA HIS A 322 -0.09 13.65 -1.91
C HIS A 322 -1.36 13.62 -2.78
N ALA A 323 -2.23 14.61 -2.64
CA ALA A 323 -3.56 14.62 -3.23
C ALA A 323 -3.87 15.91 -4.01
N GLU A 324 -3.21 17.03 -3.69
CA GLU A 324 -3.54 18.33 -4.27
C GLU A 324 -2.30 19.22 -4.40
N SER A 325 -2.30 20.03 -5.45
CA SER A 325 -1.30 21.05 -5.73
C SER A 325 -1.97 22.32 -6.25
N ALA A 326 -1.19 23.36 -6.55
CA ALA A 326 -1.69 24.56 -7.22
C ALA A 326 -2.33 24.27 -8.60
N ASN A 327 -2.04 23.12 -9.20
CA ASN A 327 -2.57 22.69 -10.50
C ASN A 327 -3.82 21.79 -10.37
N GLY A 328 -4.34 21.61 -9.16
CA GLY A 328 -5.49 20.78 -8.89
C GLY A 328 -5.15 19.46 -8.20
N MET A 329 -6.15 18.59 -8.10
CA MET A 329 -5.97 17.24 -7.54
C MET A 329 -5.05 16.40 -8.41
N PHE A 330 -4.25 15.55 -7.76
CA PHE A 330 -3.35 14.59 -8.40
C PHE A 330 -3.07 13.43 -7.45
N GLY A 331 -2.31 12.43 -7.90
CA GLY A 331 -1.77 11.37 -7.05
C GLY A 331 -2.86 10.52 -6.38
N MET A 332 -2.88 10.52 -5.04
CA MET A 332 -3.67 9.57 -4.24
C MET A 332 -5.09 10.08 -3.97
N VAL A 333 -5.84 10.29 -5.04
CA VAL A 333 -7.26 10.72 -5.00
C VAL A 333 -8.12 9.76 -5.83
N THR A 334 -9.28 9.45 -5.30
CA THR A 334 -10.38 8.75 -5.98
C THR A 334 -11.72 9.21 -5.41
N ALA A 335 -12.81 8.52 -5.66
CA ALA A 335 -14.13 8.80 -5.11
C ALA A 335 -14.92 7.52 -4.84
N LEU A 336 -15.88 7.61 -3.92
CA LEU A 336 -16.98 6.67 -3.79
C LEU A 336 -18.24 7.31 -4.38
N ILE A 337 -18.81 6.68 -5.39
CA ILE A 337 -20.05 7.09 -6.04
C ILE A 337 -21.16 6.16 -5.60
N ILE A 338 -22.19 6.71 -4.95
CA ILE A 338 -23.38 5.98 -4.50
C ILE A 338 -24.58 6.43 -5.32
N GLN A 339 -25.24 5.51 -6.01
CA GLN A 339 -26.36 5.77 -6.91
C GLN A 339 -27.55 4.82 -6.70
#